data_869c0923f0ab4142436358acb4529216
#
_entry.id   869c0923f0ab4142436358acb4529216
#
_cell.length_a   1.000
_cell.length_b   1.000
_cell.length_c   1.000
_cell.angle_alpha   90.00
_cell.angle_beta   90.00
_cell.angle_gamma   90.00
#
_symmetry.space_group_name_H-M   'P 1'
#
loop_
_entity.id
_entity.type
_entity.pdbx_description
1 polymer ?
#
loop_
_entity_poly.entity_id
_entity_poly.type
_entity_poly.pdbx_seq_one_letter_code
_entity_poly.pdbx_strand_id
1 'polypeptide(L)'
;MRGVTAPNRTVVSPMVQYRATDGLVNDYHIVHLGKFALGKFGIVFTENCAVEPRGRVTQGDLGMWDDGQIEGHKRLTRFLQREGSLAATQITHAGRKASSPRQFDKPDEFGPRDGGWQRWQVVGPSALSAGERYSESPLALDVPEMEAIVKKFGEAARRADAAGYDIIEIHGAHGYLLAQFLSPLSNKRNDAYGGDRAGRMKFPLAAAQAVRENWPEHKPMFIRVSAVDGGGGWDVDDTVAYAHELKALGIDVVDTSSGGLTGLSTAAPIKRALGFQVPFAAAVKRGAGIPTMAVGLILDGPQAEKVLQDGDADLIAIGRQALYDPFWPVHAAQELGCDTDFGMWNPEYGWWLDKRKNNLPADRAATGQAIK
;
A
#
# COMPACT_ATOMS: atom_id res chain seq x y z
N MET A 1 -11.52 1.78 14.38
CA MET A 1 -11.93 2.35 13.07
C MET A 1 -13.20 1.65 12.65
N ARG A 2 -14.30 2.37 12.51
CA ARG A 2 -15.63 1.79 12.27
C ARG A 2 -15.88 0.58 13.22
N GLY A 3 -16.25 -0.58 12.71
CA GLY A 3 -16.46 -1.79 13.54
C GLY A 3 -15.20 -2.65 13.77
N VAL A 4 -14.01 -2.20 13.34
CA VAL A 4 -12.78 -2.99 13.37
C VAL A 4 -11.76 -2.42 14.36
N THR A 5 -11.18 -3.30 15.20
CA THR A 5 -10.13 -2.94 16.16
C THR A 5 -8.82 -3.63 15.78
N ALA A 6 -7.78 -2.85 15.50
CA ALA A 6 -6.44 -3.37 15.28
C ALA A 6 -5.76 -3.68 16.63
N PRO A 7 -5.02 -4.77 16.76
CA PRO A 7 -4.34 -5.13 18.00
C PRO A 7 -3.21 -4.16 18.38
N ASN A 8 -2.63 -3.51 17.41
CA ASN A 8 -1.66 -2.43 17.58
C ASN A 8 -1.66 -1.49 16.35
N ARG A 9 -0.81 -0.46 16.36
CA ARG A 9 -0.76 0.57 15.33
C ARG A 9 0.23 0.30 14.21
N THR A 10 0.90 -0.86 14.19
CA THR A 10 1.90 -1.21 13.19
C THR A 10 1.27 -1.86 11.98
N VAL A 11 1.70 -1.46 10.79
CA VAL A 11 1.13 -1.88 9.52
C VAL A 11 2.24 -2.37 8.59
N VAL A 12 2.08 -3.53 7.97
CA VAL A 12 2.91 -3.92 6.83
C VAL A 12 2.43 -3.17 5.60
N SER A 13 3.25 -2.24 5.10
CA SER A 13 2.95 -1.49 3.88
C SER A 13 2.84 -2.42 2.66
N PRO A 14 1.92 -2.18 1.71
CA PRO A 14 1.84 -2.97 0.48
C PRO A 14 3.17 -2.96 -0.29
N MET A 15 3.69 -4.15 -0.62
CA MET A 15 4.96 -4.33 -1.34
C MET A 15 4.84 -5.44 -2.38
N VAL A 16 4.86 -5.08 -3.65
CA VAL A 16 4.69 -6.03 -4.76
C VAL A 16 5.85 -7.02 -4.82
N GLN A 17 5.51 -8.31 -4.94
CA GLN A 17 6.46 -9.41 -4.97
C GLN A 17 6.61 -10.01 -6.39
N TYR A 18 5.67 -9.73 -7.30
CA TYR A 18 5.69 -10.22 -8.68
C TYR A 18 5.70 -11.74 -8.78
N ARG A 19 5.00 -12.45 -7.89
CA ARG A 19 5.00 -13.92 -7.78
C ARG A 19 3.67 -14.58 -8.11
N ALA A 20 2.68 -13.79 -8.52
CA ALA A 20 1.39 -14.32 -8.96
C ALA A 20 1.48 -14.90 -10.39
N THR A 21 0.62 -15.86 -10.66
CA THR A 21 0.28 -16.35 -12.01
C THR A 21 -1.20 -16.06 -12.20
N ASP A 22 -1.56 -15.36 -13.27
CA ASP A 22 -2.94 -14.96 -13.57
C ASP A 22 -3.66 -14.25 -12.40
N GLY A 23 -2.89 -13.50 -11.63
CA GLY A 23 -3.40 -12.76 -10.47
C GLY A 23 -3.73 -13.61 -9.25
N LEU A 24 -3.43 -14.92 -9.26
CA LEU A 24 -3.80 -15.84 -8.20
C LEU A 24 -2.82 -15.79 -7.02
N VAL A 25 -3.36 -15.79 -5.81
CA VAL A 25 -2.61 -16.06 -4.58
C VAL A 25 -2.11 -17.50 -4.59
N ASN A 26 -0.84 -17.71 -4.28
CA ASN A 26 -0.20 -19.01 -4.16
C ASN A 26 0.52 -19.15 -2.81
N ASP A 27 1.20 -20.28 -2.59
CA ASP A 27 1.88 -20.57 -1.31
C ASP A 27 2.96 -19.56 -0.95
N TYR A 28 3.62 -18.95 -1.95
CA TYR A 28 4.58 -17.87 -1.68
C TYR A 28 3.95 -16.72 -0.91
N HIS A 29 2.74 -16.28 -1.30
CA HIS A 29 2.04 -15.18 -0.64
C HIS A 29 1.63 -15.56 0.80
N ILE A 30 1.22 -16.81 1.04
CA ILE A 30 0.89 -17.29 2.38
C ILE A 30 2.12 -17.22 3.30
N VAL A 31 3.26 -17.73 2.82
CA VAL A 31 4.52 -17.74 3.60
C VAL A 31 5.04 -16.31 3.79
N HIS A 32 5.03 -15.52 2.70
CA HIS A 32 5.55 -14.15 2.72
C HIS A 32 4.76 -13.23 3.66
N LEU A 33 3.45 -13.22 3.56
CA LEU A 33 2.60 -12.35 4.38
C LEU A 33 2.37 -12.95 5.76
N GLY A 34 2.30 -14.28 5.87
CA GLY A 34 2.12 -14.99 7.13
C GLY A 34 3.22 -14.73 8.15
N LYS A 35 4.48 -14.57 7.70
CA LYS A 35 5.60 -14.26 8.62
C LYS A 35 5.39 -12.93 9.36
N PHE A 36 4.72 -11.95 8.76
CA PHE A 36 4.42 -10.67 9.39
C PHE A 36 3.32 -10.79 10.45
N ALA A 37 2.30 -11.63 10.20
CA ALA A 37 1.29 -11.93 11.21
C ALA A 37 1.89 -12.67 12.42
N LEU A 38 2.80 -13.63 12.16
CA LEU A 38 3.60 -14.27 13.22
C LEU A 38 4.48 -13.26 13.96
N GLY A 39 4.97 -12.22 13.26
CA GLY A 39 5.73 -11.10 13.82
C GLY A 39 4.88 -10.05 14.54
N LYS A 40 3.56 -10.27 14.69
CA LYS A 40 2.62 -9.42 15.43
C LYS A 40 2.37 -8.04 14.83
N PHE A 41 2.52 -7.85 13.52
CA PHE A 41 1.98 -6.66 12.90
C PHE A 41 0.47 -6.59 13.09
N GLY A 42 -0.05 -5.42 13.47
CA GLY A 42 -1.49 -5.22 13.72
C GLY A 42 -2.33 -5.31 12.46
N ILE A 43 -1.79 -4.82 11.34
CA ILE A 43 -2.43 -4.84 10.02
C ILE A 43 -1.42 -5.36 9.00
N VAL A 44 -1.80 -6.36 8.23
CA VAL A 44 -0.97 -6.90 7.15
C VAL A 44 -1.65 -6.67 5.82
N PHE A 45 -1.10 -5.75 5.02
CA PHE A 45 -1.54 -5.55 3.64
C PHE A 45 -0.96 -6.61 2.72
N THR A 46 -1.79 -7.07 1.79
CA THR A 46 -1.27 -7.71 0.57
C THR A 46 -0.50 -6.69 -0.26
N GLU A 47 0.24 -7.17 -1.26
CA GLU A 47 0.67 -6.30 -2.34
C GLU A 47 -0.54 -5.71 -3.09
N ASN A 48 -0.31 -4.74 -3.98
CA ASN A 48 -1.39 -4.18 -4.79
C ASN A 48 -2.01 -5.26 -5.70
N CYS A 49 -3.33 -5.33 -5.67
CA CYS A 49 -4.13 -6.22 -6.51
C CYS A 49 -4.77 -5.41 -7.64
N ALA A 50 -4.50 -5.78 -8.89
CA ALA A 50 -5.06 -5.05 -10.03
C ALA A 50 -6.57 -5.28 -10.15
N VAL A 51 -7.33 -4.22 -10.50
CA VAL A 51 -8.79 -4.28 -10.69
C VAL A 51 -9.20 -4.75 -12.08
N GLU A 52 -8.24 -4.83 -13.00
CA GLU A 52 -8.37 -5.48 -14.33
C GLU A 52 -7.01 -5.98 -14.82
N PRO A 53 -6.98 -6.95 -15.76
CA PRO A 53 -5.71 -7.50 -16.25
C PRO A 53 -4.75 -6.48 -16.82
N ARG A 54 -5.23 -5.47 -17.59
CA ARG A 54 -4.38 -4.42 -18.16
C ARG A 54 -3.88 -3.40 -17.13
N GLY A 55 -4.46 -3.39 -15.94
CA GLY A 55 -4.07 -2.54 -14.81
C GLY A 55 -2.89 -3.05 -13.99
N ARG A 56 -2.39 -4.26 -14.27
CA ARG A 56 -1.21 -4.82 -13.59
C ARG A 56 0.06 -4.00 -13.91
N VAL A 57 0.92 -3.83 -12.93
CA VAL A 57 2.27 -3.29 -13.17
C VAL A 57 3.07 -4.28 -14.01
N THR A 58 3.08 -5.54 -13.58
CA THR A 58 3.76 -6.65 -14.26
C THR A 58 2.82 -7.83 -14.44
N GLN A 59 3.23 -8.81 -15.23
CA GLN A 59 2.48 -10.07 -15.38
C GLN A 59 2.36 -10.84 -14.05
N GLY A 60 3.28 -10.63 -13.12
CA GLY A 60 3.34 -11.32 -11.83
C GLY A 60 2.57 -10.65 -10.69
N ASP A 61 1.75 -9.63 -10.96
CA ASP A 61 0.96 -8.95 -9.94
C ASP A 61 -0.26 -9.77 -9.53
N LEU A 62 -0.69 -9.62 -8.27
CA LEU A 62 -1.98 -10.13 -7.80
C LEU A 62 -3.16 -9.43 -8.48
N GLY A 63 -4.28 -10.12 -8.53
CA GLY A 63 -5.53 -9.65 -9.12
C GLY A 63 -6.70 -9.65 -8.16
N MET A 64 -7.65 -8.74 -8.43
CA MET A 64 -8.97 -8.70 -7.82
C MET A 64 -10.04 -8.45 -8.89
N TRP A 65 -9.79 -8.93 -10.13
CA TRP A 65 -10.65 -8.68 -11.29
C TRP A 65 -11.56 -9.87 -11.64
N ASP A 66 -11.33 -11.05 -11.06
CA ASP A 66 -12.08 -12.28 -11.36
C ASP A 66 -12.50 -13.00 -10.08
N ASP A 67 -13.71 -13.55 -10.07
CA ASP A 67 -14.24 -14.26 -8.91
C ASP A 67 -13.44 -15.54 -8.58
N GLY A 68 -12.76 -16.15 -9.58
CA GLY A 68 -11.83 -17.26 -9.38
C GLY A 68 -10.62 -16.94 -8.50
N GLN A 69 -10.31 -15.66 -8.32
CA GLN A 69 -9.22 -15.20 -7.45
C GLN A 69 -9.61 -15.20 -5.94
N ILE A 70 -10.92 -15.20 -5.62
CA ILE A 70 -11.44 -15.05 -4.25
C ILE A 70 -10.91 -16.15 -3.31
N GLU A 71 -10.91 -17.42 -3.71
CA GLU A 71 -10.54 -18.52 -2.81
C GLU A 71 -9.07 -18.48 -2.37
N GLY A 72 -8.16 -18.07 -3.26
CA GLY A 72 -6.75 -17.85 -2.90
C GLY A 72 -6.59 -16.75 -1.84
N HIS A 73 -7.25 -15.63 -2.05
CA HIS A 73 -7.28 -14.52 -1.09
C HIS A 73 -7.94 -14.96 0.24
N LYS A 74 -9.02 -15.72 0.20
CA LYS A 74 -9.72 -16.23 1.38
C LYS A 74 -8.86 -17.18 2.23
N ARG A 75 -8.03 -17.99 1.59
CA ARG A 75 -7.04 -18.80 2.29
C ARG A 75 -6.03 -17.93 3.04
N LEU A 76 -5.58 -16.85 2.40
CA LEU A 76 -4.63 -15.90 2.98
C LEU A 76 -5.24 -15.12 4.16
N THR A 77 -6.42 -14.52 3.99
CA THR A 77 -7.07 -13.73 5.06
C THR A 77 -7.32 -14.57 6.30
N ARG A 78 -7.82 -15.80 6.15
CA ARG A 78 -8.02 -16.74 7.27
C ARG A 78 -6.72 -17.02 8.04
N PHE A 79 -5.59 -17.14 7.34
CA PHE A 79 -4.31 -17.34 8.01
C PHE A 79 -3.90 -16.11 8.81
N LEU A 80 -3.92 -14.93 8.20
CA LEU A 80 -3.52 -13.68 8.87
C LEU A 80 -4.39 -13.39 10.11
N GLN A 81 -5.71 -13.55 9.99
CA GLN A 81 -6.67 -13.33 11.06
C GLN A 81 -6.50 -14.36 12.21
N ARG A 82 -6.25 -15.62 11.89
CA ARG A 82 -5.98 -16.65 12.90
C ARG A 82 -4.73 -16.33 13.73
N GLU A 83 -3.70 -15.75 13.11
CA GLU A 83 -2.46 -15.34 13.80
C GLU A 83 -2.62 -13.99 14.52
N GLY A 84 -3.81 -13.36 14.47
CA GLY A 84 -4.18 -12.17 15.24
C GLY A 84 -3.97 -10.83 14.51
N SER A 85 -3.58 -10.83 13.24
CA SER A 85 -3.49 -9.60 12.43
C SER A 85 -4.80 -9.33 11.69
N LEU A 86 -5.12 -8.05 11.47
CA LEU A 86 -6.13 -7.68 10.49
C LEU A 86 -5.59 -7.91 9.09
N ALA A 87 -6.40 -8.55 8.25
CA ALA A 87 -6.08 -8.76 6.84
C ALA A 87 -6.53 -7.56 6.00
N ALA A 88 -5.60 -6.93 5.31
CA ALA A 88 -5.86 -5.78 4.46
C ALA A 88 -5.42 -6.03 3.02
N THR A 89 -6.08 -5.42 2.04
CA THR A 89 -5.68 -5.47 0.63
C THR A 89 -5.63 -4.08 0.02
N GLN A 90 -4.71 -3.88 -0.92
CA GLN A 90 -4.63 -2.66 -1.71
C GLN A 90 -5.07 -2.95 -3.14
N ILE A 91 -6.07 -2.22 -3.65
CA ILE A 91 -6.55 -2.34 -5.03
C ILE A 91 -6.00 -1.22 -5.90
N THR A 92 -5.65 -1.54 -7.15
CA THR A 92 -4.91 -0.64 -8.03
C THR A 92 -5.25 -0.77 -9.50
N HIS A 93 -4.86 0.27 -10.25
CA HIS A 93 -4.66 0.25 -11.69
C HIS A 93 -3.40 1.04 -12.02
N ALA A 94 -2.39 0.40 -12.60
CA ALA A 94 -1.09 1.02 -12.84
C ALA A 94 -1.11 2.10 -13.93
N GLY A 95 -2.14 2.13 -14.75
CA GLY A 95 -2.28 3.13 -15.80
C GLY A 95 -1.12 3.07 -16.79
N ARG A 96 -0.48 4.19 -17.09
CA ARG A 96 0.68 4.29 -17.99
C ARG A 96 1.94 3.61 -17.50
N LYS A 97 1.96 3.14 -16.24
CA LYS A 97 3.05 2.35 -15.65
C LYS A 97 2.79 0.85 -15.66
N ALA A 98 1.68 0.42 -16.24
CA ALA A 98 1.38 -0.99 -16.47
C ALA A 98 2.32 -1.60 -17.52
N SER A 99 2.18 -2.91 -17.74
CA SER A 99 2.95 -3.62 -18.77
C SER A 99 4.46 -3.41 -18.65
N SER A 100 4.98 -3.45 -17.43
CA SER A 100 6.40 -3.20 -17.11
C SER A 100 7.08 -4.49 -16.70
N PRO A 101 8.42 -4.57 -16.85
CA PRO A 101 9.20 -5.63 -16.24
C PRO A 101 9.20 -5.51 -14.72
N ARG A 102 9.53 -6.59 -14.04
CA ARG A 102 9.77 -6.55 -12.60
C ARG A 102 10.93 -5.59 -12.28
N GLN A 103 10.87 -4.94 -11.13
CA GLN A 103 11.83 -3.88 -10.76
C GLN A 103 13.28 -4.36 -10.66
N PHE A 104 13.50 -5.64 -10.43
CA PHE A 104 14.82 -6.27 -10.31
C PHE A 104 15.28 -6.99 -11.58
N ASP A 105 14.44 -7.03 -12.64
CA ASP A 105 14.88 -7.53 -13.96
C ASP A 105 15.79 -6.51 -14.61
N LYS A 106 16.86 -6.99 -15.25
CA LYS A 106 17.72 -6.11 -16.04
C LYS A 106 17.01 -5.71 -17.33
N PRO A 107 17.31 -4.49 -17.88
CA PRO A 107 16.65 -4.00 -19.09
C PRO A 107 16.78 -4.91 -20.32
N ASP A 108 17.89 -5.60 -20.46
CA ASP A 108 18.23 -6.53 -21.54
C ASP A 108 17.70 -7.97 -21.28
N GLU A 109 17.22 -8.24 -20.10
CA GLU A 109 16.55 -9.50 -19.74
C GLU A 109 15.05 -9.48 -20.04
N PHE A 110 14.58 -8.50 -20.80
CA PHE A 110 13.22 -8.39 -21.32
C PHE A 110 12.97 -9.45 -22.38
N GLY A 111 12.65 -10.63 -21.95
CA GLY A 111 12.21 -11.73 -22.77
C GLY A 111 11.28 -12.60 -21.97
N PRO A 112 10.57 -13.53 -22.64
CA PRO A 112 9.72 -14.47 -21.94
C PRO A 112 10.59 -15.33 -21.00
N ARG A 113 10.72 -14.93 -19.75
CA ARG A 113 11.03 -15.87 -18.68
C ARG A 113 9.73 -16.58 -18.36
N ASP A 114 9.71 -17.88 -18.56
CA ASP A 114 8.63 -18.78 -18.15
C ASP A 114 7.25 -18.52 -18.80
N GLY A 115 7.17 -18.60 -20.13
CA GLY A 115 5.88 -18.72 -20.81
C GLY A 115 5.40 -17.53 -21.64
N GLY A 116 6.29 -16.66 -22.13
CA GLY A 116 5.92 -15.75 -23.22
C GLY A 116 5.20 -14.49 -22.76
N TRP A 117 5.77 -13.76 -21.78
CA TRP A 117 5.26 -12.42 -21.44
C TRP A 117 5.21 -11.55 -22.68
N GLN A 118 4.02 -11.05 -22.99
CA GLN A 118 3.79 -10.06 -24.04
C GLN A 118 3.36 -8.75 -23.40
N ARG A 119 3.90 -7.64 -23.93
CA ARG A 119 3.43 -6.32 -23.56
C ARG A 119 1.97 -6.16 -23.99
N TRP A 120 1.21 -5.46 -23.14
CA TRP A 120 -0.16 -5.07 -23.49
C TRP A 120 -0.27 -3.55 -23.55
N GLN A 121 -1.29 -3.05 -24.25
CA GLN A 121 -1.56 -1.63 -24.39
C GLN A 121 -1.87 -1.01 -23.03
N VAL A 122 -1.13 0.02 -22.68
CA VAL A 122 -1.33 0.80 -21.45
C VAL A 122 -2.24 2.00 -21.69
N VAL A 123 -2.88 2.49 -20.63
CA VAL A 123 -3.83 3.59 -20.67
C VAL A 123 -3.48 4.66 -19.63
N GLY A 124 -3.99 5.87 -19.82
CA GLY A 124 -3.79 6.97 -18.88
C GLY A 124 -4.76 8.12 -19.12
N PRO A 125 -4.68 9.20 -18.35
CA PRO A 125 -5.52 10.38 -18.61
C PRO A 125 -5.17 11.07 -19.94
N SER A 126 -3.94 10.94 -20.39
CA SER A 126 -3.39 11.55 -21.61
C SER A 126 -2.31 10.65 -22.22
N ALA A 127 -2.06 10.81 -23.52
CA ALA A 127 -1.04 10.03 -24.25
C ALA A 127 0.41 10.47 -23.93
N LEU A 128 0.77 10.41 -22.64
CA LEU A 128 2.07 10.83 -22.12
C LEU A 128 2.76 9.67 -21.41
N SER A 129 3.91 9.24 -21.92
CA SER A 129 4.75 8.21 -21.29
C SER A 129 5.18 8.61 -19.86
N ALA A 130 5.44 7.61 -19.01
CA ALA A 130 5.96 7.81 -17.66
C ALA A 130 7.52 7.87 -17.61
N GLY A 131 8.20 7.92 -18.75
CA GLY A 131 9.65 7.98 -18.91
C GLY A 131 10.24 6.74 -19.59
N GLU A 132 11.56 6.69 -19.73
CA GLU A 132 12.28 5.70 -20.56
C GLU A 132 11.97 4.23 -20.22
N ARG A 133 11.82 3.90 -18.93
CA ARG A 133 11.44 2.55 -18.49
C ARG A 133 10.03 2.16 -18.96
N TYR A 134 9.17 3.14 -19.17
CA TYR A 134 7.77 3.00 -19.56
C TYR A 134 7.61 3.59 -20.97
N SER A 135 8.36 3.03 -21.94
CA SER A 135 8.54 3.58 -23.27
C SER A 135 7.28 3.63 -24.14
N GLU A 136 6.23 2.90 -23.76
CA GLU A 136 4.98 2.93 -24.52
C GLU A 136 4.16 4.18 -24.21
N SER A 137 3.68 4.83 -25.27
CA SER A 137 2.69 5.89 -25.12
C SER A 137 1.34 5.27 -24.73
N PRO A 138 0.75 5.68 -23.61
CA PRO A 138 -0.56 5.20 -23.22
C PRO A 138 -1.65 5.72 -24.18
N LEU A 139 -2.71 4.95 -24.38
CA LEU A 139 -3.94 5.50 -24.95
C LEU A 139 -4.61 6.39 -23.89
N ALA A 140 -5.05 7.57 -24.32
CA ALA A 140 -5.88 8.44 -23.47
C ALA A 140 -7.26 7.81 -23.31
N LEU A 141 -7.66 7.57 -22.05
CA LEU A 141 -8.99 7.01 -21.74
C LEU A 141 -10.10 7.94 -22.20
N ASP A 142 -11.10 7.41 -22.87
CA ASP A 142 -12.36 8.10 -23.08
C ASP A 142 -13.30 7.99 -21.85
N VAL A 143 -14.44 8.69 -21.86
CA VAL A 143 -15.36 8.71 -20.71
C VAL A 143 -15.95 7.31 -20.45
N PRO A 144 -16.46 6.57 -21.46
CA PRO A 144 -16.96 5.20 -21.24
C PRO A 144 -15.90 4.24 -20.65
N GLU A 145 -14.65 4.35 -21.07
CA GLU A 145 -13.56 3.54 -20.49
C GLU A 145 -13.28 3.90 -19.03
N MET A 146 -13.31 5.20 -18.70
CA MET A 146 -13.18 5.67 -17.32
C MET A 146 -14.30 5.13 -16.43
N GLU A 147 -15.54 5.19 -16.88
CA GLU A 147 -16.71 4.64 -16.17
C GLU A 147 -16.59 3.13 -15.97
N ALA A 148 -16.12 2.41 -16.99
CA ALA A 148 -15.86 0.97 -16.89
C ALA A 148 -14.78 0.65 -15.85
N ILE A 149 -13.71 1.44 -15.76
CA ILE A 149 -12.65 1.26 -14.74
C ILE A 149 -13.20 1.58 -13.33
N VAL A 150 -13.97 2.65 -13.17
CA VAL A 150 -14.65 2.99 -11.90
C VAL A 150 -15.50 1.82 -11.41
N LYS A 151 -16.30 1.21 -12.29
CA LYS A 151 -17.08 0.01 -11.96
C LYS A 151 -16.21 -1.16 -11.49
N LYS A 152 -15.06 -1.38 -12.14
CA LYS A 152 -14.09 -2.44 -11.75
C LYS A 152 -13.49 -2.22 -10.37
N PHE A 153 -13.26 -0.97 -9.93
CA PHE A 153 -12.87 -0.68 -8.55
C PHE A 153 -13.95 -1.13 -7.55
N GLY A 154 -15.23 -0.85 -7.83
CA GLY A 154 -16.36 -1.33 -7.01
C GLY A 154 -16.45 -2.87 -7.01
N GLU A 155 -16.33 -3.52 -8.17
CA GLU A 155 -16.34 -4.98 -8.28
C GLU A 155 -15.17 -5.64 -7.52
N ALA A 156 -13.98 -5.01 -7.54
CA ALA A 156 -12.84 -5.45 -6.75
C ALA A 156 -13.10 -5.35 -5.24
N ALA A 157 -13.77 -4.28 -4.78
CA ALA A 157 -14.17 -4.15 -3.38
C ALA A 157 -15.13 -5.26 -2.94
N ARG A 158 -16.14 -5.59 -3.75
CA ARG A 158 -17.03 -6.72 -3.49
C ARG A 158 -16.27 -8.05 -3.37
N ARG A 159 -15.29 -8.30 -4.24
CA ARG A 159 -14.45 -9.50 -4.18
C ARG A 159 -13.56 -9.53 -2.95
N ALA A 160 -12.99 -8.38 -2.56
CA ALA A 160 -12.21 -8.26 -1.35
C ALA A 160 -13.03 -8.56 -0.09
N ASP A 161 -14.28 -8.10 -0.04
CA ASP A 161 -15.21 -8.45 1.04
C ASP A 161 -15.52 -9.95 1.07
N ALA A 162 -15.86 -10.53 -0.09
CA ALA A 162 -16.10 -11.97 -0.23
C ALA A 162 -14.88 -12.82 0.15
N ALA A 163 -13.66 -12.30 -0.05
CA ALA A 163 -12.41 -12.93 0.37
C ALA A 163 -12.13 -12.78 1.87
N GLY A 164 -12.92 -12.00 2.62
CA GLY A 164 -12.82 -11.86 4.06
C GLY A 164 -11.80 -10.83 4.53
N TYR A 165 -11.41 -9.86 3.72
CA TYR A 165 -10.56 -8.76 4.16
C TYR A 165 -11.29 -7.86 5.17
N ASP A 166 -10.55 -7.37 6.17
CA ASP A 166 -11.02 -6.45 7.19
C ASP A 166 -10.91 -4.99 6.74
N ILE A 167 -9.92 -4.69 5.91
CA ILE A 167 -9.58 -3.34 5.43
C ILE A 167 -9.31 -3.39 3.93
N ILE A 168 -9.81 -2.39 3.20
CA ILE A 168 -9.47 -2.14 1.80
C ILE A 168 -8.76 -0.80 1.68
N GLU A 169 -7.71 -0.74 0.84
CA GLU A 169 -7.02 0.48 0.48
C GLU A 169 -7.03 0.70 -1.02
N ILE A 170 -7.32 1.93 -1.42
CA ILE A 170 -7.27 2.37 -2.82
C ILE A 170 -5.86 2.92 -3.09
N HIS A 171 -5.19 2.43 -4.12
CA HIS A 171 -3.89 2.95 -4.51
C HIS A 171 -4.00 4.19 -5.39
N GLY A 172 -3.93 5.37 -4.78
CA GLY A 172 -3.95 6.68 -5.44
C GLY A 172 -2.59 7.38 -5.49
N ALA A 173 -1.47 6.61 -5.45
CA ALA A 173 -0.11 7.14 -5.31
C ALA A 173 0.84 6.68 -6.44
N HIS A 174 2.11 7.07 -6.34
CA HIS A 174 3.28 6.54 -7.07
C HIS A 174 3.17 6.64 -8.60
N GLY A 175 2.36 7.58 -9.09
CA GLY A 175 2.15 7.78 -10.52
C GLY A 175 1.37 6.64 -11.19
N TYR A 176 0.55 5.89 -10.44
CA TYR A 176 -0.44 4.98 -10.98
C TYR A 176 -1.70 5.73 -11.41
N LEU A 177 -2.69 5.05 -11.96
CA LEU A 177 -3.76 5.69 -12.72
C LEU A 177 -4.44 6.85 -11.98
N LEU A 178 -4.84 6.67 -10.73
CA LEU A 178 -5.50 7.72 -9.96
C LEU A 178 -4.59 8.93 -9.73
N ALA A 179 -3.31 8.69 -9.37
CA ALA A 179 -2.32 9.76 -9.23
C ALA A 179 -2.02 10.46 -10.56
N GLN A 180 -2.10 9.73 -11.69
CA GLN A 180 -1.93 10.32 -13.02
C GLN A 180 -3.05 11.34 -13.34
N PHE A 181 -4.27 11.09 -12.88
CA PHE A 181 -5.37 12.04 -13.04
C PHE A 181 -5.19 13.29 -12.16
N LEU A 182 -4.68 13.14 -10.94
CA LEU A 182 -4.50 14.24 -9.99
C LEU A 182 -3.46 15.26 -10.46
N SER A 183 -2.30 14.80 -10.96
CA SER A 183 -1.22 15.69 -11.34
C SER A 183 -1.42 16.32 -12.72
N PRO A 184 -1.31 17.67 -12.85
CA PRO A 184 -1.38 18.36 -14.13
C PRO A 184 -0.18 18.03 -15.05
N LEU A 185 0.88 17.41 -14.51
CA LEU A 185 2.02 16.99 -15.32
C LEU A 185 1.70 15.77 -16.19
N SER A 186 0.80 14.90 -15.74
CA SER A 186 0.35 13.70 -16.47
C SER A 186 -1.07 13.82 -17.06
N ASN A 187 -1.91 14.69 -16.51
CA ASN A 187 -3.27 14.94 -16.96
C ASN A 187 -3.33 16.25 -17.78
N LYS A 188 -3.38 16.14 -19.08
CA LYS A 188 -3.51 17.25 -20.05
C LYS A 188 -4.89 17.31 -20.70
N ARG A 189 -5.89 16.71 -20.03
CA ARG A 189 -7.28 16.73 -20.50
C ARG A 189 -7.86 18.14 -20.45
N ASN A 190 -8.73 18.41 -21.41
CA ASN A 190 -9.50 19.67 -21.51
C ASN A 190 -11.01 19.46 -21.32
N ASP A 191 -11.41 18.24 -20.92
CA ASP A 191 -12.79 17.90 -20.56
C ASP A 191 -13.01 18.03 -19.04
N ALA A 192 -14.15 17.54 -18.56
CA ALA A 192 -14.55 17.61 -17.15
C ALA A 192 -13.61 16.90 -16.16
N TYR A 193 -12.68 16.07 -16.66
CA TYR A 193 -11.74 15.26 -15.85
C TYR A 193 -10.30 15.81 -15.86
N GLY A 194 -10.10 17.02 -16.37
CA GLY A 194 -8.81 17.71 -16.46
C GLY A 194 -8.89 19.18 -16.04
N GLY A 195 -7.93 19.99 -16.49
CA GLY A 195 -7.88 21.42 -16.20
C GLY A 195 -7.55 21.74 -14.75
N ASP A 196 -8.49 22.30 -14.00
CA ASP A 196 -8.29 22.70 -12.61
C ASP A 196 -8.22 21.51 -11.63
N ARG A 197 -7.90 21.80 -10.36
CA ARG A 197 -7.80 20.77 -9.30
C ARG A 197 -9.10 19.97 -9.18
N ALA A 198 -10.24 20.63 -9.19
CA ALA A 198 -11.54 19.96 -9.02
C ALA A 198 -11.82 18.98 -10.18
N GLY A 199 -11.54 19.38 -11.42
CA GLY A 199 -11.67 18.50 -12.59
C GLY A 199 -10.74 17.28 -12.48
N ARG A 200 -9.48 17.47 -12.11
CA ARG A 200 -8.52 16.39 -11.96
C ARG A 200 -8.86 15.39 -10.85
N MET A 201 -9.55 15.83 -9.80
CA MET A 201 -10.02 14.96 -8.69
C MET A 201 -11.23 14.10 -9.06
N LYS A 202 -12.04 14.44 -10.08
CA LYS A 202 -13.31 13.75 -10.36
C LYS A 202 -13.19 12.26 -10.58
N PHE A 203 -12.24 11.81 -11.40
CA PHE A 203 -12.07 10.38 -11.66
C PHE A 203 -11.59 9.60 -10.42
N PRO A 204 -10.55 10.04 -9.67
CA PRO A 204 -10.16 9.41 -8.43
C PRO A 204 -11.27 9.37 -7.36
N LEU A 205 -12.06 10.44 -7.23
CA LEU A 205 -13.21 10.48 -6.31
C LEU A 205 -14.32 9.53 -6.74
N ALA A 206 -14.62 9.42 -8.03
CA ALA A 206 -15.59 8.46 -8.54
C ALA A 206 -15.16 7.01 -8.25
N ALA A 207 -13.85 6.69 -8.39
CA ALA A 207 -13.32 5.38 -8.01
C ALA A 207 -13.48 5.12 -6.50
N ALA A 208 -13.17 6.10 -5.66
CA ALA A 208 -13.34 5.99 -4.20
C ALA A 208 -14.81 5.79 -3.80
N GLN A 209 -15.72 6.52 -4.44
CA GLN A 209 -17.16 6.35 -4.23
C GLN A 209 -17.62 4.95 -4.62
N ALA A 210 -17.23 4.44 -5.80
CA ALA A 210 -17.60 3.10 -6.24
C ALA A 210 -17.08 2.01 -5.28
N VAL A 211 -15.90 2.19 -4.71
CA VAL A 211 -15.37 1.30 -3.66
C VAL A 211 -16.25 1.38 -2.42
N ARG A 212 -16.58 2.59 -1.93
CA ARG A 212 -17.42 2.75 -0.72
C ARG A 212 -18.79 2.12 -0.86
N GLU A 213 -19.41 2.26 -2.02
CA GLU A 213 -20.73 1.70 -2.33
C GLU A 213 -20.75 0.15 -2.36
N ASN A 214 -19.60 -0.48 -2.61
CA ASN A 214 -19.44 -1.93 -2.72
C ASN A 214 -18.64 -2.56 -1.55
N TRP A 215 -18.25 -1.77 -0.56
CA TRP A 215 -17.52 -2.20 0.62
C TRP A 215 -18.39 -2.01 1.87
N PRO A 216 -18.50 -3.00 2.78
CA PRO A 216 -19.39 -2.92 3.95
C PRO A 216 -19.11 -1.66 4.79
N GLU A 217 -20.18 -0.98 5.23
CA GLU A 217 -20.07 0.28 5.96
C GLU A 217 -19.28 0.15 7.27
N HIS A 218 -19.39 -0.98 7.94
CA HIS A 218 -18.70 -1.26 9.20
C HIS A 218 -17.21 -1.59 9.04
N LYS A 219 -16.71 -1.75 7.79
CA LYS A 219 -15.31 -2.01 7.49
C LYS A 219 -14.58 -0.73 7.06
N PRO A 220 -13.36 -0.48 7.56
CA PRO A 220 -12.57 0.69 7.20
C PRO A 220 -12.14 0.68 5.74
N MET A 221 -12.09 1.87 5.14
CA MET A 221 -11.61 2.12 3.80
C MET A 221 -10.48 3.15 3.83
N PHE A 222 -9.32 2.76 3.34
CA PHE A 222 -8.11 3.58 3.28
C PHE A 222 -7.85 4.04 1.84
N ILE A 223 -7.03 5.05 1.70
CA ILE A 223 -6.46 5.44 0.41
C ILE A 223 -4.99 5.81 0.59
N ARG A 224 -4.14 5.30 -0.29
CA ARG A 224 -2.76 5.74 -0.38
C ARG A 224 -2.61 6.84 -1.40
N VAL A 225 -1.95 7.95 -1.03
CA VAL A 225 -1.72 9.11 -1.88
C VAL A 225 -0.23 9.46 -1.95
N SER A 226 0.24 9.98 -3.09
CA SER A 226 1.47 10.75 -3.13
C SER A 226 1.15 12.17 -2.74
N ALA A 227 1.52 12.58 -1.52
CA ALA A 227 1.25 13.92 -1.00
C ALA A 227 1.84 15.03 -1.87
N VAL A 228 2.91 14.71 -2.60
CA VAL A 228 3.50 15.54 -3.66
C VAL A 228 3.87 14.65 -4.84
N ASP A 229 3.70 15.13 -6.07
CA ASP A 229 4.06 14.36 -7.26
C ASP A 229 5.57 14.33 -7.55
N GLY A 230 6.32 15.20 -6.89
CA GLY A 230 7.76 15.33 -7.03
C GLY A 230 8.21 16.13 -8.26
N GLY A 231 7.27 16.64 -9.05
CA GLY A 231 7.52 17.46 -10.23
C GLY A 231 6.98 18.89 -10.12
N GLY A 232 6.32 19.23 -9.00
CA GLY A 232 5.74 20.55 -8.74
C GLY A 232 4.38 20.81 -9.38
N GLY A 233 3.69 19.76 -9.79
CA GLY A 233 2.33 19.86 -10.34
C GLY A 233 1.21 19.56 -9.34
N TRP A 234 1.51 18.76 -8.32
CA TRP A 234 0.62 18.42 -7.21
C TRP A 234 1.40 18.51 -5.90
N ASP A 235 0.90 19.28 -4.97
CA ASP A 235 1.54 19.59 -3.69
C ASP A 235 0.70 19.16 -2.47
N VAL A 236 1.20 19.50 -1.28
CA VAL A 236 0.55 19.14 -0.01
C VAL A 236 -0.80 19.83 0.16
N ASP A 237 -0.97 21.07 -0.29
CA ASP A 237 -2.23 21.81 -0.19
C ASP A 237 -3.29 21.19 -1.11
N ASP A 238 -2.88 20.73 -2.29
CA ASP A 238 -3.75 19.94 -3.18
C ASP A 238 -4.19 18.63 -2.50
N THR A 239 -3.26 17.95 -1.83
CA THR A 239 -3.54 16.71 -1.12
C THR A 239 -4.46 16.92 0.08
N VAL A 240 -4.30 18.01 0.83
CA VAL A 240 -5.23 18.37 1.92
C VAL A 240 -6.63 18.62 1.37
N ALA A 241 -6.75 19.37 0.28
CA ALA A 241 -8.05 19.60 -0.36
C ALA A 241 -8.69 18.29 -0.86
N TYR A 242 -7.90 17.40 -1.44
CA TYR A 242 -8.36 16.07 -1.85
C TYR A 242 -8.79 15.21 -0.66
N ALA A 243 -8.06 15.26 0.45
CA ALA A 243 -8.38 14.53 1.67
C ALA A 243 -9.71 14.99 2.31
N HIS A 244 -10.11 16.26 2.16
CA HIS A 244 -11.43 16.74 2.58
C HIS A 244 -12.55 16.04 1.80
N GLU A 245 -12.43 15.96 0.47
CA GLU A 245 -13.41 15.28 -0.37
C GLU A 245 -13.46 13.77 -0.08
N LEU A 246 -12.30 13.15 0.10
CA LEU A 246 -12.18 11.73 0.46
C LEU A 246 -12.85 11.40 1.80
N LYS A 247 -12.67 12.27 2.80
CA LYS A 247 -13.34 12.15 4.11
C LYS A 247 -14.86 12.20 3.96
N ALA A 248 -15.37 13.12 3.14
CA ALA A 248 -16.79 13.23 2.87
C ALA A 248 -17.37 11.98 2.18
N LEU A 249 -16.56 11.29 1.37
CA LEU A 249 -16.92 10.01 0.75
C LEU A 249 -16.79 8.80 1.69
N GLY A 250 -16.30 8.99 2.92
CA GLY A 250 -16.16 7.91 3.91
C GLY A 250 -14.85 7.14 3.85
N ILE A 251 -13.77 7.75 3.35
CA ILE A 251 -12.40 7.29 3.62
C ILE A 251 -12.11 7.51 5.10
N ASP A 252 -11.53 6.51 5.75
CA ASP A 252 -11.24 6.49 7.20
C ASP A 252 -9.79 6.85 7.52
N VAL A 253 -8.85 6.54 6.63
CA VAL A 253 -7.42 6.79 6.81
C VAL A 253 -6.77 7.16 5.46
N VAL A 254 -5.92 8.17 5.48
CA VAL A 254 -5.04 8.52 4.35
C VAL A 254 -3.62 8.03 4.62
N ASP A 255 -3.15 7.07 3.83
CA ASP A 255 -1.74 6.62 3.81
C ASP A 255 -0.93 7.58 2.95
N THR A 256 0.03 8.28 3.56
CA THR A 256 0.76 9.35 2.90
C THR A 256 2.15 8.91 2.45
N SER A 257 2.33 8.84 1.14
CA SER A 257 3.61 8.63 0.46
C SER A 257 4.01 9.88 -0.34
N SER A 258 4.96 9.76 -1.26
CA SER A 258 5.40 10.89 -2.09
C SER A 258 6.02 10.45 -3.41
N GLY A 259 5.88 11.29 -4.43
CA GLY A 259 6.55 11.14 -5.72
C GLY A 259 6.05 9.96 -6.56
N GLY A 260 6.92 9.52 -7.45
CA GLY A 260 6.68 8.37 -8.32
C GLY A 260 5.88 8.69 -9.59
N LEU A 261 5.59 9.95 -9.91
CA LEU A 261 4.82 10.31 -11.10
C LEU A 261 5.53 9.91 -12.39
N THR A 262 6.84 10.07 -12.42
CA THR A 262 7.74 9.62 -13.49
C THR A 262 8.79 8.69 -12.93
N GLY A 263 9.32 7.78 -13.75
CA GLY A 263 10.31 6.81 -13.32
C GLY A 263 9.78 5.80 -12.29
N LEU A 264 10.66 5.23 -11.48
CA LEU A 264 10.30 4.25 -10.46
C LEU A 264 9.48 4.88 -9.34
N SER A 265 8.54 4.13 -8.75
CA SER A 265 7.74 4.57 -7.59
C SER A 265 8.58 4.96 -6.38
N THR A 266 9.80 4.41 -6.28
CA THR A 266 10.78 4.73 -5.22
C THR A 266 11.70 5.89 -5.57
N ALA A 267 11.67 6.42 -6.80
CA ALA A 267 12.52 7.51 -7.28
C ALA A 267 11.85 8.87 -7.04
N ALA A 268 11.60 9.23 -5.79
CA ALA A 268 11.15 10.58 -5.50
C ALA A 268 12.35 11.53 -5.45
N PRO A 269 12.30 12.74 -6.02
CA PRO A 269 13.33 13.78 -5.88
C PRO A 269 13.35 14.40 -4.48
N ILE A 270 12.82 13.73 -3.49
CA ILE A 270 12.74 14.18 -2.10
C ILE A 270 13.94 13.61 -1.34
N LYS A 271 14.68 14.49 -0.65
CA LYS A 271 15.80 14.08 0.21
C LYS A 271 15.32 13.08 1.26
N ARG A 272 15.88 11.89 1.23
CA ARG A 272 15.54 10.82 2.17
C ARG A 272 16.29 11.02 3.48
N ALA A 273 15.53 11.09 4.57
CA ALA A 273 15.98 11.08 5.94
C ALA A 273 15.05 10.18 6.75
N LEU A 274 15.38 9.87 7.98
CA LEU A 274 14.48 9.14 8.89
C LEU A 274 13.14 9.86 8.99
N GLY A 275 12.04 9.16 8.74
CA GLY A 275 10.71 9.74 8.80
C GLY A 275 10.38 10.78 7.72
N PHE A 276 11.09 10.80 6.57
CA PHE A 276 11.00 11.90 5.58
C PHE A 276 9.58 12.16 5.02
N GLN A 277 8.65 11.24 5.16
CA GLN A 277 7.26 11.41 4.74
C GLN A 277 6.30 11.69 5.92
N VAL A 278 6.75 11.61 7.16
CA VAL A 278 5.94 11.94 8.36
C VAL A 278 5.35 13.35 8.29
N PRO A 279 6.08 14.39 7.85
CA PRO A 279 5.50 15.72 7.71
C PRO A 279 4.29 15.81 6.78
N PHE A 280 4.21 14.95 5.77
CA PHE A 280 3.05 14.88 4.87
C PHE A 280 1.83 14.29 5.58
N ALA A 281 2.01 13.20 6.35
CA ALA A 281 0.95 12.63 7.18
C ALA A 281 0.40 13.66 8.16
N ALA A 282 1.29 14.35 8.84
CA ALA A 282 0.95 15.39 9.80
C ALA A 282 0.19 16.56 9.14
N ALA A 283 0.60 17.00 7.96
CA ALA A 283 -0.06 18.10 7.24
C ALA A 283 -1.50 17.69 6.81
N VAL A 284 -1.67 16.50 6.25
CA VAL A 284 -2.99 15.96 5.87
C VAL A 284 -3.88 15.77 7.10
N LYS A 285 -3.34 15.19 8.17
CA LYS A 285 -4.08 14.99 9.43
C LYS A 285 -4.60 16.31 9.99
N ARG A 286 -3.73 17.31 10.11
CA ARG A 286 -4.10 18.62 10.64
C ARG A 286 -5.01 19.40 9.67
N GLY A 287 -4.69 19.38 8.39
CA GLY A 287 -5.41 20.16 7.39
C GLY A 287 -6.81 19.63 7.11
N ALA A 288 -6.99 18.34 6.93
CA ALA A 288 -8.28 17.73 6.60
C ALA A 288 -9.02 17.14 7.83
N GLY A 289 -8.36 17.03 8.97
CA GLY A 289 -8.95 16.44 10.18
C GLY A 289 -9.34 14.97 9.96
N ILE A 290 -8.54 14.22 9.22
CA ILE A 290 -8.73 12.79 8.91
C ILE A 290 -7.56 12.00 9.51
N PRO A 291 -7.78 10.80 10.05
CA PRO A 291 -6.70 9.91 10.48
C PRO A 291 -5.72 9.63 9.34
N THR A 292 -4.42 9.52 9.70
CA THR A 292 -3.36 9.26 8.71
C THR A 292 -2.48 8.09 9.11
N MET A 293 -1.85 7.52 8.10
CA MET A 293 -0.81 6.50 8.23
C MET A 293 0.50 7.06 7.68
N ALA A 294 1.55 7.07 8.50
CA ALA A 294 2.87 7.53 8.11
C ALA A 294 3.76 6.37 7.68
N VAL A 295 4.57 6.61 6.66
CA VAL A 295 5.56 5.67 6.13
C VAL A 295 6.84 6.44 5.78
N GLY A 296 7.99 5.78 5.69
CA GLY A 296 9.21 6.35 5.12
C GLY A 296 10.40 6.41 6.07
N LEU A 297 11.24 5.36 6.03
CA LEU A 297 12.44 5.21 6.87
C LEU A 297 12.12 5.36 8.37
N ILE A 298 11.06 4.68 8.82
CA ILE A 298 10.79 4.42 10.24
C ILE A 298 11.39 3.05 10.52
N LEU A 299 12.43 3.01 11.37
CA LEU A 299 13.31 1.85 11.50
C LEU A 299 13.18 1.13 12.84
N ASP A 300 12.82 1.85 13.92
CA ASP A 300 12.80 1.34 15.28
C ASP A 300 11.56 1.79 16.07
N GLY A 301 11.35 1.16 17.22
CA GLY A 301 10.24 1.44 18.11
C GLY A 301 10.20 2.87 18.64
N PRO A 302 11.30 3.43 19.17
CA PRO A 302 11.34 4.79 19.66
C PRO A 302 10.98 5.84 18.60
N GLN A 303 11.43 5.67 17.36
CA GLN A 303 11.06 6.57 16.25
C GLN A 303 9.57 6.48 15.94
N ALA A 304 9.01 5.27 15.85
CA ALA A 304 7.60 5.05 15.59
C ALA A 304 6.72 5.64 16.71
N GLU A 305 7.08 5.38 17.96
CA GLU A 305 6.35 5.89 19.13
C GLU A 305 6.35 7.41 19.17
N LYS A 306 7.49 8.04 18.84
CA LYS A 306 7.57 9.51 18.76
C LYS A 306 6.59 10.10 17.76
N VAL A 307 6.44 9.51 16.56
CA VAL A 307 5.48 9.98 15.54
C VAL A 307 4.03 9.93 16.08
N LEU A 308 3.71 8.88 16.83
CA LEU A 308 2.37 8.73 17.44
C LEU A 308 2.16 9.72 18.59
N GLN A 309 3.14 9.90 19.46
CA GLN A 309 3.07 10.81 20.62
C GLN A 309 3.02 12.29 20.20
N ASP A 310 3.75 12.67 19.14
CA ASP A 310 3.70 14.01 18.56
C ASP A 310 2.34 14.27 17.85
N GLY A 311 1.52 13.23 17.67
CA GLY A 311 0.22 13.32 17.00
C GLY A 311 0.33 13.50 15.48
N ASP A 312 1.49 13.20 14.90
CA ASP A 312 1.76 13.39 13.47
C ASP A 312 1.08 12.35 12.57
N ALA A 313 0.81 11.15 13.10
CA ALA A 313 0.03 10.12 12.43
C ALA A 313 -0.73 9.26 13.44
N ASP A 314 -1.62 8.38 12.96
CA ASP A 314 -2.41 7.46 13.77
C ASP A 314 -1.95 6.00 13.62
N LEU A 315 -1.36 5.68 12.48
CA LEU A 315 -0.81 4.37 12.13
C LEU A 315 0.61 4.53 11.57
N ILE A 316 1.43 3.50 11.77
CA ILE A 316 2.82 3.44 11.31
C ILE A 316 2.97 2.30 10.30
N ALA A 317 3.21 2.65 9.04
CA ALA A 317 3.44 1.68 7.98
C ALA A 317 4.94 1.39 7.81
N ILE A 318 5.29 0.13 7.92
CA ILE A 318 6.65 -0.38 7.78
C ILE A 318 6.76 -1.15 6.47
N GLY A 319 7.63 -0.68 5.58
CA GLY A 319 7.88 -1.32 4.29
C GLY A 319 9.12 -2.20 4.33
N ARG A 320 10.21 -1.73 3.70
CA ARG A 320 11.48 -2.49 3.57
C ARG A 320 12.07 -2.94 4.90
N GLN A 321 11.84 -2.19 5.99
CA GLN A 321 12.26 -2.61 7.32
C GLN A 321 11.52 -3.88 7.77
N ALA A 322 10.24 -4.07 7.41
CA ALA A 322 9.53 -5.32 7.69
C ALA A 322 10.08 -6.51 6.87
N LEU A 323 10.61 -6.28 5.64
CA LEU A 323 11.31 -7.34 4.91
C LEU A 323 12.61 -7.76 5.59
N TYR A 324 13.33 -6.80 6.19
CA TYR A 324 14.56 -7.02 6.93
C TYR A 324 14.27 -7.67 8.29
N ASP A 325 13.28 -7.20 9.00
CA ASP A 325 12.84 -7.71 10.29
C ASP A 325 11.33 -8.00 10.30
N PRO A 326 10.90 -9.22 10.00
CA PRO A 326 9.49 -9.60 10.05
C PRO A 326 8.87 -9.57 11.45
N PHE A 327 9.70 -9.56 12.51
CA PHE A 327 9.31 -9.50 13.91
C PHE A 327 9.45 -8.09 14.50
N TRP A 328 9.56 -7.09 13.66
CA TRP A 328 9.76 -5.69 14.04
C TRP A 328 8.80 -5.21 15.17
N PRO A 329 7.47 -5.52 15.19
CA PRO A 329 6.59 -5.05 16.26
C PRO A 329 6.97 -5.54 17.65
N VAL A 330 7.37 -6.79 17.78
CA VAL A 330 7.78 -7.35 19.08
C VAL A 330 9.19 -6.89 19.48
N HIS A 331 10.08 -6.67 18.53
CA HIS A 331 11.37 -6.03 18.80
C HIS A 331 11.19 -4.56 19.22
N ALA A 332 10.31 -3.80 18.54
CA ALA A 332 9.97 -2.44 18.93
C ALA A 332 9.37 -2.38 20.36
N ALA A 333 8.51 -3.34 20.72
CA ALA A 333 7.97 -3.44 22.08
C ALA A 333 9.09 -3.71 23.12
N GLN A 334 10.09 -4.51 22.78
CA GLN A 334 11.27 -4.73 23.63
C GLN A 334 12.13 -3.46 23.76
N GLU A 335 12.39 -2.76 22.66
CA GLU A 335 13.12 -1.48 22.66
C GLU A 335 12.43 -0.41 23.53
N LEU A 336 11.09 -0.41 23.55
CA LEU A 336 10.28 0.48 24.37
C LEU A 336 10.09 -0.02 25.82
N GLY A 337 10.64 -1.18 26.18
CA GLY A 337 10.50 -1.78 27.51
C GLY A 337 9.10 -2.33 27.81
N CYS A 338 8.25 -2.50 26.78
CA CYS A 338 6.89 -3.03 26.92
C CYS A 338 6.82 -4.56 26.97
N ASP A 339 7.84 -5.27 26.45
CA ASP A 339 7.94 -6.73 26.43
C ASP A 339 9.33 -7.17 26.95
N THR A 340 9.41 -7.51 28.23
CA THR A 340 10.66 -7.91 28.89
C THR A 340 10.82 -9.43 29.04
N ASP A 341 9.75 -10.18 28.78
CA ASP A 341 9.65 -11.62 29.04
C ASP A 341 9.14 -12.43 27.84
N PHE A 342 9.12 -11.84 26.64
CA PHE A 342 8.58 -12.43 25.41
C PHE A 342 7.07 -12.73 25.46
N GLY A 343 6.33 -12.08 26.36
CA GLY A 343 4.89 -12.28 26.52
C GLY A 343 4.04 -11.79 25.35
N MET A 344 4.59 -10.85 24.54
CA MET A 344 3.93 -10.34 23.32
C MET A 344 4.17 -11.21 22.08
N TRP A 345 5.07 -12.18 22.14
CA TRP A 345 5.34 -13.12 21.06
C TRP A 345 4.25 -14.19 20.96
N ASN A 346 4.24 -14.96 19.87
CA ASN A 346 3.45 -16.19 19.84
C ASN A 346 3.89 -17.11 21.00
N PRO A 347 2.97 -17.78 21.71
CA PRO A 347 3.30 -18.57 22.87
C PRO A 347 4.42 -19.61 22.63
N GLU A 348 4.42 -20.25 21.45
CA GLU A 348 5.44 -21.20 21.04
C GLU A 348 6.83 -20.57 20.96
N TYR A 349 6.92 -19.36 20.40
CA TYR A 349 8.19 -18.63 20.28
C TYR A 349 8.62 -18.06 21.63
N GLY A 350 7.71 -17.40 22.34
CA GLY A 350 7.97 -16.76 23.63
C GLY A 350 8.51 -17.73 24.65
N TRP A 351 7.93 -18.94 24.73
CA TRP A 351 8.41 -19.99 25.62
C TRP A 351 9.87 -20.42 25.34
N TRP A 352 10.24 -20.60 24.07
CA TRP A 352 11.61 -20.96 23.70
C TRP A 352 12.58 -19.78 23.85
N LEU A 353 12.16 -18.56 23.57
CA LEU A 353 12.97 -17.36 23.71
C LEU A 353 13.29 -17.05 25.18
N ASP A 354 12.35 -17.29 26.10
CA ASP A 354 12.60 -17.21 27.53
C ASP A 354 13.67 -18.21 27.97
N LYS A 355 13.61 -19.47 27.52
CA LYS A 355 14.65 -20.47 27.77
C LYS A 355 16.01 -20.07 27.22
N ARG A 356 16.02 -19.49 26.00
CA ARG A 356 17.25 -18.95 25.41
C ARG A 356 17.83 -17.82 26.25
N LYS A 357 17.02 -16.89 26.74
CA LYS A 357 17.44 -15.77 27.60
C LYS A 357 18.18 -16.27 28.83
N ASN A 358 17.63 -17.29 29.49
CA ASN A 358 18.20 -17.86 30.71
C ASN A 358 19.55 -18.61 30.48
N ASN A 359 19.86 -18.92 29.23
CA ASN A 359 21.10 -19.61 28.83
C ASN A 359 22.16 -18.68 28.21
N LEU A 360 21.86 -17.37 28.10
CA LEU A 360 22.86 -16.42 27.60
C LEU A 360 23.81 -15.97 28.70
N PRO A 361 25.10 -15.72 28.38
CA PRO A 361 26.00 -15.03 29.29
C PRO A 361 25.40 -13.67 29.75
N ALA A 362 25.67 -13.31 31.01
CA ALA A 362 25.04 -12.12 31.62
C ALA A 362 25.28 -10.82 30.86
N ASP A 363 26.44 -10.65 30.24
CA ASP A 363 26.81 -9.52 29.39
C ASP A 363 25.99 -9.47 28.07
N ARG A 364 25.45 -10.58 27.61
CA ARG A 364 24.59 -10.69 26.43
C ARG A 364 23.11 -10.69 26.78
N ALA A 365 22.72 -11.13 27.95
CA ALA A 365 21.35 -11.15 28.42
C ALA A 365 20.80 -9.73 28.67
N ALA A 366 21.68 -8.79 29.06
CA ALA A 366 21.32 -7.42 29.40
C ALA A 366 21.14 -6.47 28.19
N THR A 367 21.59 -6.86 26.99
CA THR A 367 21.69 -5.89 25.87
C THR A 367 20.56 -5.95 24.87
N GLY A 368 19.66 -6.95 24.88
CA GLY A 368 18.60 -7.09 23.85
C GLY A 368 19.12 -7.03 22.39
N GLN A 369 20.45 -6.93 22.23
CA GLN A 369 21.07 -6.71 20.92
C GLN A 369 21.01 -7.98 20.08
N ALA A 370 20.24 -7.88 18.99
CA ALA A 370 20.42 -8.78 17.85
C ALA A 370 21.92 -8.85 17.50
N ILE A 371 22.41 -10.06 17.29
CA ILE A 371 23.77 -10.28 16.78
C ILE A 371 23.91 -9.48 15.48
N LYS A 372 24.80 -8.48 15.49
CA LYS A 372 25.16 -7.75 14.27
C LYS A 372 25.86 -8.66 13.29
#